data_db72477bb49680e765eb2b5b97d4b825
#
_entry.id   db72477bb49680e765eb2b5b97d4b825
#
_cell.length_a   1.000
_cell.length_b   1.000
_cell.length_c   1.000
_cell.angle_alpha   90.00
_cell.angle_beta   90.00
_cell.angle_gamma   90.00
#
_symmetry.space_group_name_H-M   'P 1'
#
loop_
_entity.id
_entity.type
_entity.pdbx_description
1 polymer ?
#
loop_
_entity_poly.entity_id
_entity_poly.type
_entity_poly.pdbx_seq_one_letter_code
_entity_poly.pdbx_strand_id
1 'polypeptide(L)'
;RSSAAVYVHANGTDEKEVEENVLRFIDEGYHHVRVQVATPGYATYSNKGSESLVSDGQSGPRLGTDRLFEYLPETLHAHPGGIFEPGPYMKSAIGLFEHIRSSVGWDVEILHDVHERIPPIQGVGFAKEVEQFKLFFLEDLFSPEDNDYFRMVRNQTSTPIAMGELYNNPHEVIPMIKDRLIDFLRIHISQIGGLTPARKLAALCEAFNVRTAWHGPGDTSPVGHAANLMLDLNTINFGIQEYAIFGENTKKVFPGCPEVRDG
;
A
#
# COMPACT_ATOMS: atom_id res chain seq x y z
N ARG A 1 15.20 -11.19 16.67
CA ARG A 1 14.83 -11.77 15.37
C ARG A 1 16.03 -11.78 14.44
N SER A 2 16.09 -12.72 13.51
CA SER A 2 17.14 -12.83 12.49
C SER A 2 16.66 -12.40 11.10
N SER A 3 15.34 -12.26 10.92
CA SER A 3 14.68 -11.87 9.68
C SER A 3 13.37 -11.15 9.95
N ALA A 4 12.86 -10.45 8.95
CA ALA A 4 11.57 -9.78 8.95
C ALA A 4 10.74 -10.29 7.78
N ALA A 5 9.49 -10.62 8.00
CA ALA A 5 8.55 -10.96 6.94
C ALA A 5 8.22 -9.71 6.12
N VAL A 6 8.01 -9.90 4.82
CA VAL A 6 7.74 -8.79 3.91
C VAL A 6 6.46 -9.01 3.11
N TYR A 7 5.89 -7.94 2.56
CA TYR A 7 4.89 -8.03 1.53
C TYR A 7 5.36 -7.38 0.23
N VAL A 8 4.82 -7.86 -0.87
CA VAL A 8 5.11 -7.42 -2.23
C VAL A 8 3.86 -6.93 -2.94
N HIS A 9 4.02 -6.30 -4.09
CA HIS A 9 2.94 -5.67 -4.84
C HIS A 9 2.56 -6.50 -6.06
N ALA A 10 1.41 -7.17 -6.02
CA ALA A 10 0.78 -7.81 -7.16
C ALA A 10 -0.19 -6.82 -7.81
N ASN A 11 0.30 -6.16 -8.81
CA ASN A 11 -0.47 -5.21 -9.60
C ASN A 11 -0.85 -5.83 -10.95
N GLY A 12 -1.92 -5.37 -11.58
CA GLY A 12 -2.33 -5.81 -12.92
C GLY A 12 -3.26 -4.82 -13.60
N THR A 13 -3.40 -4.97 -14.91
CA THR A 13 -4.35 -4.19 -15.71
C THR A 13 -5.78 -4.72 -15.55
N ASP A 14 -5.91 -6.00 -15.19
CA ASP A 14 -7.16 -6.66 -14.88
C ASP A 14 -6.97 -7.65 -13.70
N GLU A 15 -8.07 -8.22 -13.23
CA GLU A 15 -8.11 -9.15 -12.10
C GLU A 15 -7.29 -10.42 -12.34
N LYS A 16 -7.24 -10.89 -13.59
CA LYS A 16 -6.51 -12.09 -13.96
C LYS A 16 -5.00 -11.88 -13.92
N GLU A 17 -4.51 -10.74 -14.40
CA GLU A 17 -3.08 -10.39 -14.31
C GLU A 17 -2.66 -10.23 -12.85
N VAL A 18 -3.53 -9.68 -11.98
CA VAL A 18 -3.26 -9.63 -10.54
C VAL A 18 -3.18 -11.03 -9.95
N GLU A 19 -4.12 -11.93 -10.29
CA GLU A 19 -4.09 -13.34 -9.86
C GLU A 19 -2.79 -14.03 -10.26
N GLU A 20 -2.38 -13.91 -11.52
CA GLU A 20 -1.13 -14.51 -12.03
C GLU A 20 0.09 -13.99 -11.23
N ASN A 21 0.12 -12.71 -10.90
CA ASN A 21 1.17 -12.12 -10.09
C ASN A 21 1.12 -12.60 -8.63
N VAL A 22 -0.07 -12.76 -8.04
CA VAL A 22 -0.22 -13.33 -6.68
C VAL A 22 0.30 -14.76 -6.63
N LEU A 23 -0.12 -15.60 -7.58
CA LEU A 23 0.33 -17.01 -7.66
C LEU A 23 1.85 -17.09 -7.83
N ARG A 24 2.45 -16.25 -8.67
CA ARG A 24 3.90 -16.18 -8.84
C ARG A 24 4.58 -15.80 -7.53
N PHE A 25 4.10 -14.83 -6.77
CA PHE A 25 4.68 -14.46 -5.49
C PHE A 25 4.51 -15.55 -4.43
N ILE A 26 3.41 -16.29 -4.44
CA ILE A 26 3.24 -17.46 -3.57
C ILE A 26 4.31 -18.52 -3.89
N ASP A 27 4.55 -18.81 -5.17
CA ASP A 27 5.58 -19.73 -5.61
C ASP A 27 7.01 -19.27 -5.24
N GLU A 28 7.23 -17.96 -5.16
CA GLU A 28 8.48 -17.34 -4.68
C GLU A 28 8.60 -17.32 -3.13
N GLY A 29 7.60 -17.83 -2.40
CA GLY A 29 7.60 -17.96 -0.94
C GLY A 29 6.95 -16.80 -0.19
N TYR A 30 6.32 -15.83 -0.86
CA TYR A 30 5.64 -14.72 -0.19
C TYR A 30 4.27 -15.16 0.34
N HIS A 31 3.98 -14.79 1.59
CA HIS A 31 2.70 -15.06 2.24
C HIS A 31 1.79 -13.82 2.35
N HIS A 32 2.33 -12.64 2.07
CA HIS A 32 1.61 -11.37 2.16
C HIS A 32 1.77 -10.61 0.84
N VAL A 33 0.66 -10.28 0.20
CA VAL A 33 0.65 -9.68 -1.12
C VAL A 33 -0.34 -8.51 -1.18
N ARG A 34 0.15 -7.31 -1.51
CA ARG A 34 -0.72 -6.17 -1.79
C ARG A 34 -1.29 -6.32 -3.20
N VAL A 35 -2.61 -6.46 -3.29
CA VAL A 35 -3.31 -6.64 -4.56
C VAL A 35 -3.87 -5.31 -5.04
N GLN A 36 -3.66 -5.00 -6.33
CA GLN A 36 -4.11 -3.77 -6.94
C GLN A 36 -4.38 -3.95 -8.43
N VAL A 37 -5.57 -3.58 -8.87
CA VAL A 37 -5.93 -3.55 -10.29
C VAL A 37 -5.87 -2.11 -10.81
N ALA A 38 -5.60 -1.94 -12.10
CA ALA A 38 -5.63 -0.65 -12.75
C ALA A 38 -6.98 0.04 -12.50
N THR A 39 -6.91 1.29 -12.10
CA THR A 39 -8.10 2.07 -11.77
C THR A 39 -8.47 2.96 -12.94
N PRO A 40 -9.70 2.89 -13.43
CA PRO A 40 -10.16 3.80 -14.49
C PRO A 40 -9.93 5.26 -14.11
N GLY A 41 -9.30 6.03 -15.00
CA GLY A 41 -8.98 7.44 -14.77
C GLY A 41 -7.74 7.73 -13.93
N TYR A 42 -6.98 6.69 -13.49
CA TYR A 42 -5.80 6.88 -12.67
C TYR A 42 -4.62 6.03 -13.14
N ALA A 43 -3.65 6.68 -13.80
CA ALA A 43 -2.54 5.99 -14.48
C ALA A 43 -1.36 5.58 -13.59
N THR A 44 -1.27 6.07 -12.34
CA THR A 44 -0.04 5.98 -11.54
C THR A 44 0.24 4.63 -10.91
N TYR A 45 -0.74 3.72 -10.85
CA TYR A 45 -0.55 2.37 -10.28
C TYR A 45 -0.73 1.24 -11.27
N SER A 46 -0.89 1.55 -12.55
CA SER A 46 -0.95 0.53 -13.57
C SER A 46 0.43 0.15 -14.05
N ASN A 47 0.70 -1.10 -14.14
CA ASN A 47 2.03 -1.61 -14.32
C ASN A 47 2.57 -1.57 -15.72
N LYS A 48 1.85 -1.90 -16.72
CA LYS A 48 2.38 -1.96 -18.10
C LYS A 48 2.07 -0.73 -18.94
N GLY A 49 1.02 -0.02 -18.60
CA GLY A 49 0.69 1.24 -19.27
C GLY A 49 1.69 2.35 -18.96
N SER A 50 2.28 2.37 -17.77
CA SER A 50 3.28 3.35 -17.35
C SER A 50 4.69 3.03 -17.87
N GLU A 51 5.07 1.77 -17.98
CA GLU A 51 6.37 1.38 -18.56
C GLU A 51 6.48 1.73 -20.05
N SER A 52 5.37 1.61 -20.80
CA SER A 52 5.34 2.04 -22.21
C SER A 52 5.36 3.57 -22.37
N LEU A 53 5.05 4.33 -21.33
CA LEU A 53 5.09 5.80 -21.34
C LEU A 53 6.47 6.37 -20.98
N VAL A 54 7.37 5.56 -20.41
CA VAL A 54 8.71 5.96 -19.95
C VAL A 54 9.80 5.56 -20.97
N SER A 55 9.48 4.81 -22.03
CA SER A 55 10.46 4.21 -22.93
C SER A 55 11.16 5.18 -23.90
N ASP A 56 10.79 6.47 -23.94
CA ASP A 56 11.36 7.45 -24.87
C ASP A 56 12.27 8.51 -24.25
N GLY A 57 12.75 8.28 -23.05
CA GLY A 57 13.83 9.08 -22.42
C GLY A 57 13.42 10.50 -22.00
N GLN A 58 12.13 10.82 -21.95
CA GLN A 58 11.64 12.11 -21.48
C GLN A 58 11.12 12.01 -20.05
N SER A 59 11.77 12.74 -19.16
CA SER A 59 11.48 12.78 -17.72
C SER A 59 10.05 13.28 -17.41
N GLY A 60 9.28 12.47 -16.71
CA GLY A 60 7.99 12.77 -16.11
C GLY A 60 6.81 12.12 -16.84
N PRO A 61 5.75 11.76 -16.10
CA PRO A 61 4.53 11.27 -16.72
C PRO A 61 3.95 12.40 -17.58
N ARG A 62 4.07 12.31 -18.89
CA ARG A 62 3.22 13.07 -19.77
C ARG A 62 1.82 12.49 -19.59
N LEU A 63 1.00 13.16 -18.86
CA LEU A 63 -0.44 13.04 -18.95
C LEU A 63 -0.86 13.47 -20.35
N GLY A 64 -0.56 12.63 -21.31
CA GLY A 64 -1.16 12.70 -22.63
C GLY A 64 -2.63 12.34 -22.44
N THR A 65 -3.48 13.35 -22.48
CA THR A 65 -4.93 13.21 -22.35
C THR A 65 -5.49 12.12 -23.25
N ASP A 66 -4.83 11.85 -24.38
CA ASP A 66 -5.31 10.94 -25.41
C ASP A 66 -5.24 9.44 -25.05
N ARG A 67 -4.32 9.03 -24.17
CA ARG A 67 -4.18 7.62 -23.75
C ARG A 67 -4.95 7.29 -22.45
N LEU A 68 -5.24 8.27 -21.62
CA LEU A 68 -6.12 8.09 -20.47
C LEU A 68 -7.53 7.63 -20.87
N PHE A 69 -7.97 8.03 -22.05
CA PHE A 69 -9.31 7.69 -22.58
C PHE A 69 -9.42 6.24 -23.06
N GLU A 70 -8.32 5.59 -23.44
CA GLU A 70 -8.35 4.19 -23.90
C GLU A 70 -8.70 3.19 -22.78
N TYR A 71 -8.49 3.57 -21.53
CA TYR A 71 -8.72 2.73 -20.34
C TYR A 71 -10.00 3.07 -19.58
N LEU A 72 -10.70 4.12 -19.95
CA LEU A 72 -11.95 4.50 -19.31
C LEU A 72 -13.14 3.79 -19.98
N PRO A 73 -14.12 3.28 -19.21
CA PRO A 73 -15.39 2.88 -19.78
C PRO A 73 -15.96 4.02 -20.64
N GLU A 74 -16.59 3.68 -21.76
CA GLU A 74 -17.18 4.66 -22.68
C GLU A 74 -18.04 5.74 -21.98
N THR A 75 -18.69 5.36 -20.89
CA THR A 75 -19.50 6.26 -20.06
C THR A 75 -18.68 7.36 -19.36
N LEU A 76 -17.37 7.19 -19.21
CA LEU A 76 -16.47 8.17 -18.59
C LEU A 76 -15.68 8.98 -19.62
N HIS A 77 -15.76 8.62 -20.90
CA HIS A 77 -15.17 9.41 -22.00
C HIS A 77 -15.81 10.80 -22.16
N ALA A 78 -16.97 11.02 -21.52
CA ALA A 78 -17.63 12.31 -21.53
C ALA A 78 -16.94 13.38 -20.65
N HIS A 79 -15.95 12.99 -19.82
CA HIS A 79 -15.21 13.90 -18.95
C HIS A 79 -13.79 14.15 -19.48
N PRO A 80 -13.57 15.20 -20.29
CA PRO A 80 -12.24 15.55 -20.73
C PRO A 80 -11.38 15.95 -19.53
N GLY A 81 -10.33 15.19 -19.23
CA GLY A 81 -9.43 15.47 -18.12
C GLY A 81 -9.24 14.31 -17.14
N GLY A 82 -9.85 13.14 -17.38
CA GLY A 82 -9.60 11.95 -16.56
C GLY A 82 -9.98 12.15 -15.08
N ILE A 83 -11.26 12.46 -14.84
CA ILE A 83 -11.75 12.59 -13.46
C ILE A 83 -11.76 11.17 -12.85
N PHE A 84 -11.06 11.03 -11.73
CA PHE A 84 -11.16 9.85 -10.90
C PHE A 84 -12.54 9.80 -10.23
N GLU A 85 -13.26 8.72 -10.46
CA GLU A 85 -14.57 8.47 -9.83
C GLU A 85 -14.44 7.40 -8.74
N PRO A 86 -14.77 7.73 -7.48
CA PRO A 86 -14.62 6.79 -6.36
C PRO A 86 -15.48 5.53 -6.50
N GLY A 87 -16.69 5.65 -7.02
CA GLY A 87 -17.63 4.53 -7.17
C GLY A 87 -17.10 3.38 -8.03
N PRO A 88 -16.68 3.63 -9.28
CA PRO A 88 -16.02 2.63 -10.11
C PRO A 88 -14.77 2.02 -9.48
N TYR A 89 -13.94 2.81 -8.81
CA TYR A 89 -12.78 2.31 -8.09
C TYR A 89 -13.17 1.32 -6.99
N MET A 90 -14.08 1.69 -6.09
CA MET A 90 -14.50 0.81 -5.00
C MET A 90 -15.10 -0.49 -5.53
N LYS A 91 -15.92 -0.42 -6.58
CA LYS A 91 -16.49 -1.60 -7.24
C LYS A 91 -15.41 -2.51 -7.81
N SER A 92 -14.42 -1.94 -8.49
CA SER A 92 -13.30 -2.68 -9.07
C SER A 92 -12.45 -3.35 -7.99
N ALA A 93 -12.16 -2.66 -6.87
CA ALA A 93 -11.42 -3.21 -5.75
C ALA A 93 -12.16 -4.39 -5.09
N ILE A 94 -13.48 -4.26 -4.88
CA ILE A 94 -14.32 -5.34 -4.34
C ILE A 94 -14.31 -6.55 -5.29
N GLY A 95 -14.51 -6.34 -6.59
CA GLY A 95 -14.43 -7.41 -7.59
C GLY A 95 -13.09 -8.12 -7.59
N LEU A 96 -11.99 -7.38 -7.46
CA LEU A 96 -10.66 -7.95 -7.31
C LEU A 96 -10.54 -8.85 -6.06
N PHE A 97 -11.04 -8.40 -4.90
CA PHE A 97 -10.96 -9.22 -3.68
C PHE A 97 -11.82 -10.48 -3.79
N GLU A 98 -13.02 -10.39 -4.35
CA GLU A 98 -13.87 -11.55 -4.65
C GLU A 98 -13.17 -12.52 -5.58
N HIS A 99 -12.54 -12.02 -6.66
CA HIS A 99 -11.79 -12.82 -7.60
C HIS A 99 -10.64 -13.54 -6.92
N ILE A 100 -9.75 -12.82 -6.21
CA ILE A 100 -8.58 -13.41 -5.54
C ILE A 100 -9.01 -14.43 -4.46
N ARG A 101 -10.02 -14.12 -3.64
CA ARG A 101 -10.49 -15.06 -2.62
C ARG A 101 -11.14 -16.30 -3.22
N SER A 102 -11.76 -16.22 -4.38
CA SER A 102 -12.37 -17.38 -5.07
C SER A 102 -11.36 -18.23 -5.85
N SER A 103 -10.34 -17.62 -6.47
CA SER A 103 -9.38 -18.33 -7.33
C SER A 103 -8.11 -18.76 -6.59
N VAL A 104 -7.56 -17.92 -5.71
CA VAL A 104 -6.33 -18.20 -4.96
C VAL A 104 -6.61 -18.77 -3.57
N GLY A 105 -7.71 -18.32 -2.93
CA GLY A 105 -8.12 -18.82 -1.62
C GLY A 105 -7.75 -17.91 -0.45
N TRP A 106 -7.62 -18.52 0.74
CA TRP A 106 -7.52 -17.80 2.01
C TRP A 106 -6.20 -17.98 2.74
N ASP A 107 -5.30 -18.82 2.20
CA ASP A 107 -4.00 -19.12 2.82
C ASP A 107 -2.95 -18.03 2.57
N VAL A 108 -3.24 -17.09 1.65
CA VAL A 108 -2.44 -15.89 1.40
C VAL A 108 -3.09 -14.69 2.09
N GLU A 109 -2.27 -13.89 2.76
CA GLU A 109 -2.70 -12.61 3.33
C GLU A 109 -2.69 -11.53 2.24
N ILE A 110 -3.85 -10.98 1.95
CA ILE A 110 -3.98 -9.89 0.97
C ILE A 110 -4.09 -8.53 1.66
N LEU A 111 -3.42 -7.55 1.08
CA LEU A 111 -3.41 -6.16 1.49
C LEU A 111 -3.94 -5.30 0.35
N HIS A 112 -4.43 -4.11 0.65
CA HIS A 112 -4.86 -3.17 -0.38
C HIS A 112 -4.59 -1.75 0.06
N ASP A 113 -4.12 -0.93 -0.88
CA ASP A 113 -3.81 0.47 -0.69
C ASP A 113 -4.88 1.34 -1.37
N VAL A 114 -5.62 2.08 -0.56
CA VAL A 114 -6.62 3.05 -1.05
C VAL A 114 -5.94 4.32 -1.52
N HIS A 115 -4.82 4.67 -0.88
CA HIS A 115 -3.99 5.83 -1.24
C HIS A 115 -4.80 7.13 -1.32
N GLU A 116 -5.61 7.40 -0.29
CA GLU A 116 -6.48 8.58 -0.06
C GLU A 116 -7.43 8.93 -1.22
N ARG A 117 -7.69 7.99 -2.14
CA ARG A 117 -8.41 8.25 -3.40
C ARG A 117 -9.89 8.52 -3.25
N ILE A 118 -10.49 8.10 -2.13
CA ILE A 118 -11.94 8.17 -1.95
C ILE A 118 -12.33 9.20 -0.90
N PRO A 119 -13.46 9.91 -1.09
CA PRO A 119 -13.95 10.81 -0.06
C PRO A 119 -14.13 10.11 1.27
N PRO A 120 -13.78 10.73 2.41
CA PRO A 120 -13.73 10.07 3.71
C PRO A 120 -15.01 9.35 4.11
N ILE A 121 -16.16 9.95 3.86
CA ILE A 121 -17.45 9.31 4.20
C ILE A 121 -17.70 8.03 3.38
N GLN A 122 -17.25 7.99 2.13
CA GLN A 122 -17.33 6.78 1.29
C GLN A 122 -16.31 5.73 1.76
N GLY A 123 -15.14 6.16 2.20
CA GLY A 123 -14.11 5.29 2.78
C GLY A 123 -14.58 4.55 4.02
N VAL A 124 -15.39 5.16 4.86
CA VAL A 124 -16.03 4.47 6.00
C VAL A 124 -16.91 3.32 5.53
N GLY A 125 -17.73 3.54 4.50
CA GLY A 125 -18.56 2.51 3.89
C GLY A 125 -17.73 1.39 3.25
N PHE A 126 -16.71 1.77 2.48
CA PHE A 126 -15.81 0.84 1.82
C PHE A 126 -15.06 -0.06 2.82
N ALA A 127 -14.49 0.50 3.89
CA ALA A 127 -13.80 -0.26 4.93
C ALA A 127 -14.71 -1.31 5.59
N LYS A 128 -16.02 -0.99 5.74
CA LYS A 128 -17.01 -1.94 6.24
C LYS A 128 -17.34 -3.02 5.21
N GLU A 129 -17.49 -2.67 3.96
CA GLU A 129 -17.85 -3.60 2.89
C GLU A 129 -16.74 -4.64 2.63
N VAL A 130 -15.47 -4.24 2.72
CA VAL A 130 -14.32 -5.14 2.52
C VAL A 130 -14.01 -6.05 3.70
N GLU A 131 -14.64 -5.88 4.85
CA GLU A 131 -14.43 -6.71 6.05
C GLU A 131 -14.62 -8.20 5.78
N GLN A 132 -15.54 -8.56 4.90
CA GLN A 132 -15.83 -9.94 4.50
C GLN A 132 -14.63 -10.64 3.84
N PHE A 133 -13.72 -9.89 3.20
CA PHE A 133 -12.55 -10.44 2.51
C PHE A 133 -11.35 -10.69 3.43
N LYS A 134 -11.44 -10.30 4.70
CA LYS A 134 -10.40 -10.50 5.71
C LYS A 134 -9.03 -10.05 5.21
N LEU A 135 -8.94 -8.78 4.83
CA LEU A 135 -7.67 -8.17 4.45
C LEU A 135 -6.72 -8.17 5.66
N PHE A 136 -5.43 -8.39 5.42
CA PHE A 136 -4.40 -8.22 6.45
C PHE A 136 -4.38 -6.79 6.97
N PHE A 137 -4.49 -5.82 6.05
CA PHE A 137 -4.90 -4.45 6.33
C PHE A 137 -5.41 -3.72 5.07
N LEU A 138 -6.15 -2.65 5.32
CA LEU A 138 -6.52 -1.63 4.36
C LEU A 138 -5.63 -0.41 4.62
N GLU A 139 -4.86 0.01 3.60
CA GLU A 139 -3.81 1.01 3.70
C GLU A 139 -4.32 2.37 3.23
N ASP A 140 -3.87 3.43 3.91
CA ASP A 140 -4.07 4.85 3.58
C ASP A 140 -5.48 5.18 3.11
N LEU A 141 -6.44 4.83 3.99
CA LEU A 141 -7.86 5.00 3.70
C LEU A 141 -8.25 6.48 3.55
N PHE A 142 -7.59 7.36 4.33
CA PHE A 142 -7.80 8.80 4.32
C PHE A 142 -6.48 9.55 4.35
N SER A 143 -6.51 10.82 3.92
CA SER A 143 -5.37 11.72 4.10
C SER A 143 -5.18 12.11 5.57
N PRO A 144 -3.98 12.60 5.97
CA PRO A 144 -3.74 13.10 7.33
C PRO A 144 -4.69 14.23 7.76
N GLU A 145 -5.21 15.01 6.82
CA GLU A 145 -6.19 16.08 7.07
C GLU A 145 -7.53 15.55 7.56
N ASP A 146 -7.84 14.28 7.24
CA ASP A 146 -9.12 13.63 7.52
C ASP A 146 -9.04 12.61 8.68
N ASN A 147 -8.07 12.72 9.56
CA ASN A 147 -7.82 11.80 10.67
C ASN A 147 -9.05 11.56 11.58
N ASP A 148 -9.94 12.53 11.70
CA ASP A 148 -11.15 12.39 12.51
C ASP A 148 -12.12 11.31 12.01
N TYR A 149 -12.10 11.01 10.70
CA TYR A 149 -12.93 9.94 10.11
C TYR A 149 -12.52 8.54 10.55
N PHE A 150 -11.29 8.31 10.98
CA PHE A 150 -10.87 7.00 11.53
C PHE A 150 -11.67 6.59 12.76
N ARG A 151 -12.19 7.55 13.55
CA ARG A 151 -13.12 7.24 14.65
C ARG A 151 -14.44 6.65 14.14
N MET A 152 -14.92 7.14 13.01
CA MET A 152 -16.12 6.59 12.37
C MET A 152 -15.87 5.18 11.85
N VAL A 153 -14.71 4.94 11.21
CA VAL A 153 -14.30 3.60 10.74
C VAL A 153 -14.30 2.61 11.91
N ARG A 154 -13.65 2.95 13.03
CA ARG A 154 -13.58 2.07 14.20
C ARG A 154 -14.94 1.71 14.80
N ASN A 155 -15.92 2.56 14.63
CA ASN A 155 -17.29 2.30 15.09
C ASN A 155 -18.10 1.44 14.09
N GLN A 156 -17.62 1.20 12.88
CA GLN A 156 -18.37 0.55 11.80
C GLN A 156 -17.79 -0.79 11.35
N THR A 157 -16.49 -1.01 11.53
CA THR A 157 -15.81 -2.20 11.03
C THR A 157 -14.62 -2.63 11.88
N SER A 158 -14.30 -3.92 11.83
CA SER A 158 -13.08 -4.52 12.38
C SER A 158 -11.97 -4.70 11.33
N THR A 159 -12.15 -4.20 10.10
CA THR A 159 -11.09 -4.23 9.08
C THR A 159 -9.82 -3.56 9.62
N PRO A 160 -8.68 -4.27 9.64
CA PRO A 160 -7.43 -3.68 10.11
C PRO A 160 -7.00 -2.52 9.21
N ILE A 161 -6.52 -1.44 9.82
CA ILE A 161 -6.14 -0.20 9.13
C ILE A 161 -4.64 0.03 9.29
N ALA A 162 -3.97 0.28 8.17
CA ALA A 162 -2.59 0.76 8.14
C ALA A 162 -2.56 2.20 7.62
N MET A 163 -1.78 3.06 8.26
CA MET A 163 -1.71 4.47 7.89
C MET A 163 -0.33 5.03 8.22
N GLY A 164 0.15 5.98 7.43
CA GLY A 164 1.26 6.78 7.89
C GLY A 164 2.28 7.28 6.89
N GLU A 165 2.28 6.88 5.63
CA GLU A 165 3.31 7.29 4.67
C GLU A 165 3.37 8.81 4.46
N LEU A 166 2.25 9.51 4.61
CA LEU A 166 2.16 10.97 4.47
C LEU A 166 2.43 11.74 5.77
N TYR A 167 2.57 11.08 6.93
CA TYR A 167 2.89 11.79 8.16
C TYR A 167 4.36 12.21 8.21
N ASN A 168 4.57 13.51 8.39
CA ASN A 168 5.90 14.10 8.49
C ASN A 168 6.26 14.54 9.92
N ASN A 169 5.29 14.55 10.83
CA ASN A 169 5.45 15.02 12.17
C ASN A 169 4.90 14.00 13.19
N PRO A 170 5.70 13.57 14.19
CA PRO A 170 5.25 12.66 15.24
C PRO A 170 3.96 13.11 15.95
N HIS A 171 3.71 14.41 16.06
CA HIS A 171 2.51 14.93 16.71
C HIS A 171 1.21 14.61 15.98
N GLU A 172 1.26 14.42 14.65
CA GLU A 172 0.10 14.01 13.85
C GLU A 172 -0.26 12.55 14.14
N VAL A 173 0.74 11.73 14.41
CA VAL A 173 0.62 10.29 14.60
C VAL A 173 0.19 9.90 16.01
N ILE A 174 0.64 10.63 17.01
CA ILE A 174 0.41 10.30 18.44
C ILE A 174 -1.08 10.10 18.75
N PRO A 175 -2.01 10.97 18.31
CA PRO A 175 -3.45 10.76 18.53
C PRO A 175 -3.96 9.46 17.90
N MET A 176 -3.49 9.11 16.71
CA MET A 176 -3.89 7.89 15.99
C MET A 176 -3.49 6.63 16.76
N ILE A 177 -2.28 6.61 17.32
CA ILE A 177 -1.77 5.51 18.13
C ILE A 177 -2.51 5.46 19.49
N LYS A 178 -2.55 6.59 20.20
CA LYS A 178 -3.13 6.68 21.55
C LYS A 178 -4.60 6.24 21.60
N ASP A 179 -5.36 6.66 20.62
CA ASP A 179 -6.79 6.36 20.53
C ASP A 179 -7.07 5.06 19.76
N ARG A 180 -6.02 4.33 19.36
CA ARG A 180 -6.09 3.04 18.62
C ARG A 180 -6.94 3.14 17.36
N LEU A 181 -6.75 4.21 16.59
CA LEU A 181 -7.48 4.45 15.36
C LEU A 181 -6.89 3.66 14.18
N ILE A 182 -5.66 3.18 14.31
CA ILE A 182 -4.94 2.35 13.36
C ILE A 182 -4.42 1.08 14.04
N ASP A 183 -4.20 0.03 13.27
CA ASP A 183 -3.62 -1.23 13.71
C ASP A 183 -2.16 -1.35 13.33
N PHE A 184 -1.77 -0.70 12.22
CA PHE A 184 -0.40 -0.67 11.73
C PHE A 184 0.02 0.76 11.43
N LEU A 185 1.20 1.12 11.95
CA LEU A 185 1.84 2.39 11.64
C LEU A 185 2.79 2.22 10.45
N ARG A 186 2.52 2.95 9.34
CA ARG A 186 3.24 2.88 8.05
C ARG A 186 4.04 4.14 7.72
N ILE A 187 4.84 4.61 8.65
CA ILE A 187 5.62 5.84 8.45
C ILE A 187 6.79 5.62 7.48
N HIS A 188 7.03 6.61 6.64
CA HIS A 188 8.24 6.71 5.84
C HIS A 188 9.39 7.23 6.69
N ILE A 189 10.45 6.42 6.82
CA ILE A 189 11.54 6.68 7.79
C ILE A 189 12.27 8.02 7.55
N SER A 190 12.47 8.41 6.29
CA SER A 190 13.15 9.68 5.99
C SER A 190 12.27 10.89 6.26
N GLN A 191 10.96 10.80 5.99
CA GLN A 191 10.01 11.90 6.18
C GLN A 191 9.77 12.21 7.66
N ILE A 192 9.71 11.17 8.51
CA ILE A 192 9.54 11.35 9.96
C ILE A 192 10.81 11.84 10.66
N GLY A 193 11.93 11.97 9.95
CA GLY A 193 13.19 12.47 10.48
C GLY A 193 14.22 11.41 10.87
N GLY A 194 14.09 10.19 10.34
CA GLY A 194 15.06 9.11 10.48
C GLY A 194 14.79 8.15 11.63
N LEU A 195 15.81 7.35 11.99
CA LEU A 195 15.71 6.25 12.96
C LEU A 195 15.28 6.69 14.37
N THR A 196 15.70 7.84 14.84
CA THR A 196 15.44 8.27 16.21
C THR A 196 13.96 8.53 16.47
N PRO A 197 13.24 9.36 15.69
CA PRO A 197 11.80 9.52 15.87
C PRO A 197 11.02 8.24 15.52
N ALA A 198 11.41 7.48 14.48
CA ALA A 198 10.77 6.23 14.13
C ALA A 198 10.80 5.22 15.29
N ARG A 199 11.95 5.02 15.94
CA ARG A 199 12.08 4.15 17.11
C ARG A 199 11.21 4.60 18.29
N LYS A 200 11.11 5.91 18.53
CA LYS A 200 10.24 6.44 19.59
C LYS A 200 8.77 6.14 19.31
N LEU A 201 8.35 6.28 18.07
CA LEU A 201 6.99 5.96 17.64
C LEU A 201 6.72 4.45 17.72
N ALA A 202 7.67 3.60 17.32
CA ALA A 202 7.55 2.15 17.48
C ALA A 202 7.33 1.74 18.94
N ALA A 203 8.08 2.33 19.88
CA ALA A 203 7.90 2.08 21.32
C ALA A 203 6.54 2.59 21.84
N LEU A 204 6.05 3.71 21.32
CA LEU A 204 4.71 4.19 21.63
C LEU A 204 3.64 3.24 21.09
N CYS A 205 3.79 2.79 19.85
CA CYS A 205 2.91 1.80 19.21
C CYS A 205 2.82 0.52 20.06
N GLU A 206 3.95 0.00 20.55
CA GLU A 206 4.00 -1.18 21.42
C GLU A 206 3.11 -1.00 22.66
N ALA A 207 3.19 0.16 23.32
CA ALA A 207 2.39 0.45 24.53
C ALA A 207 0.88 0.48 24.27
N PHE A 208 0.44 0.69 23.02
CA PHE A 208 -0.96 0.76 22.63
C PHE A 208 -1.43 -0.42 21.77
N ASN A 209 -0.62 -1.48 21.60
CA ASN A 209 -0.89 -2.64 20.76
C ASN A 209 -1.09 -2.28 19.27
N VAL A 210 -0.42 -1.26 18.78
CA VAL A 210 -0.31 -0.94 17.36
C VAL A 210 0.96 -1.59 16.83
N ARG A 211 0.89 -2.21 15.65
CA ARG A 211 2.04 -2.86 15.00
C ARG A 211 2.76 -1.87 14.08
N THR A 212 3.98 -2.19 13.67
CA THR A 212 4.73 -1.40 12.69
C THR A 212 4.74 -2.06 11.32
N ALA A 213 4.67 -1.26 10.26
CA ALA A 213 4.76 -1.68 8.87
C ALA A 213 5.38 -0.53 8.06
N TRP A 214 6.70 -0.34 8.17
CA TRP A 214 7.37 0.83 7.61
C TRP A 214 7.19 0.93 6.10
N HIS A 215 6.89 2.15 5.64
CA HIS A 215 6.78 2.47 4.22
C HIS A 215 8.13 2.23 3.52
N GLY A 216 8.12 1.40 2.48
CA GLY A 216 9.31 0.96 1.75
C GLY A 216 9.04 0.71 0.27
N PRO A 217 8.47 1.69 -0.47
CA PRO A 217 8.23 1.57 -1.91
C PRO A 217 9.52 1.63 -2.72
N GLY A 218 9.38 1.48 -4.04
CA GLY A 218 10.51 1.40 -4.97
C GLY A 218 11.37 2.66 -5.08
N ASP A 219 10.88 3.80 -4.65
CA ASP A 219 11.63 5.07 -4.58
C ASP A 219 12.39 5.25 -3.26
N THR A 220 12.17 4.39 -2.27
CA THR A 220 12.99 4.34 -1.06
C THR A 220 14.33 3.68 -1.38
N SER A 221 15.43 4.37 -1.06
CA SER A 221 16.77 3.85 -1.31
C SER A 221 17.03 2.55 -0.51
N PRO A 222 17.97 1.68 -0.96
CA PRO A 222 18.40 0.52 -0.18
C PRO A 222 18.91 0.85 1.22
N VAL A 223 19.42 2.05 1.45
CA VAL A 223 19.82 2.55 2.78
C VAL A 223 18.58 2.75 3.66
N GLY A 224 17.48 3.30 3.10
CA GLY A 224 16.20 3.44 3.80
C GLY A 224 15.60 2.07 4.15
N HIS A 225 15.61 1.13 3.21
CA HIS A 225 15.17 -0.25 3.46
C HIS A 225 16.02 -0.94 4.53
N ALA A 226 17.34 -0.75 4.53
CA ALA A 226 18.20 -1.28 5.58
C ALA A 226 17.88 -0.68 6.96
N ALA A 227 17.54 0.61 7.00
CA ALA A 227 17.11 1.26 8.24
C ALA A 227 15.75 0.74 8.73
N ASN A 228 14.79 0.51 7.82
CA ASN A 228 13.51 -0.15 8.15
C ASN A 228 13.76 -1.54 8.72
N LEU A 229 14.57 -2.37 8.05
CA LEU A 229 14.92 -3.71 8.51
C LEU A 229 15.55 -3.69 9.92
N MET A 230 16.44 -2.73 10.19
CA MET A 230 17.02 -2.59 11.52
C MET A 230 15.98 -2.28 12.59
N LEU A 231 14.97 -1.49 12.30
CA LEU A 231 13.83 -1.26 13.19
C LEU A 231 13.02 -2.54 13.38
N ASP A 232 12.67 -3.24 12.30
CA ASP A 232 11.87 -4.47 12.32
C ASP A 232 12.50 -5.54 13.20
N LEU A 233 13.80 -5.77 13.06
CA LEU A 233 14.53 -6.77 13.83
C LEU A 233 14.58 -6.45 15.33
N ASN A 234 14.49 -5.17 15.70
CA ASN A 234 14.62 -4.69 17.07
C ASN A 234 13.29 -4.23 17.70
N THR A 235 12.16 -4.42 17.01
CA THR A 235 10.83 -4.00 17.46
C THR A 235 9.96 -5.21 17.79
N ILE A 236 9.42 -5.28 19.00
CA ILE A 236 8.62 -6.44 19.46
C ILE A 236 7.27 -6.48 18.73
N ASN A 237 6.66 -5.33 18.54
CA ASN A 237 5.36 -5.14 17.85
C ASN A 237 5.50 -5.00 16.34
N PHE A 238 6.56 -5.56 15.74
CA PHE A 238 6.71 -5.67 14.30
C PHE A 238 5.50 -6.37 13.66
N GLY A 239 4.98 -5.79 12.61
CA GLY A 239 3.87 -6.31 11.81
C GLY A 239 4.33 -7.00 10.55
N ILE A 240 4.71 -6.18 9.58
CA ILE A 240 5.16 -6.59 8.25
C ILE A 240 6.03 -5.48 7.67
N GLN A 241 6.96 -5.79 6.76
CA GLN A 241 7.75 -4.80 6.04
C GLN A 241 7.31 -4.71 4.58
N GLU A 242 7.07 -3.51 4.09
CA GLU A 242 6.94 -3.28 2.66
C GLU A 242 8.27 -3.50 1.96
N TYR A 243 8.26 -4.26 0.87
CA TYR A 243 9.47 -4.56 0.11
C TYR A 243 9.30 -4.24 -1.37
N ALA A 244 10.20 -3.41 -1.88
CA ALA A 244 10.38 -3.20 -3.31
C ALA A 244 11.55 -4.04 -3.82
N ILE A 245 11.33 -4.75 -4.93
CA ILE A 245 12.35 -5.56 -5.58
C ILE A 245 13.34 -4.63 -6.28
N PHE A 246 14.58 -4.60 -5.82
CA PHE A 246 15.64 -3.77 -6.41
C PHE A 246 16.13 -4.32 -7.74
N GLY A 247 16.16 -3.45 -8.76
CA GLY A 247 16.75 -3.78 -10.05
C GLY A 247 18.28 -3.88 -9.99
N GLU A 248 18.87 -4.54 -10.99
CA GLU A 248 20.32 -4.82 -11.07
C GLU A 248 21.20 -3.56 -10.99
N ASN A 249 20.75 -2.43 -11.53
CA ASN A 249 21.51 -1.17 -11.46
C ASN A 249 21.56 -0.64 -10.01
N THR A 250 20.45 -0.76 -9.27
CA THR A 250 20.40 -0.38 -7.85
C THR A 250 21.36 -1.24 -7.04
N LYS A 251 21.36 -2.56 -7.25
CA LYS A 251 22.26 -3.50 -6.57
C LYS A 251 23.74 -3.22 -6.85
N LYS A 252 24.07 -2.76 -8.06
CA LYS A 252 25.45 -2.36 -8.41
C LYS A 252 25.90 -1.10 -7.65
N VAL A 253 25.01 -0.12 -7.47
CA VAL A 253 25.30 1.13 -6.75
C VAL A 253 25.34 0.91 -5.24
N PHE A 254 24.48 0.02 -4.73
CA PHE A 254 24.35 -0.31 -3.31
C PHE A 254 24.65 -1.79 -3.06
N PRO A 255 25.94 -2.22 -3.12
CA PRO A 255 26.30 -3.61 -2.85
C PRO A 255 25.94 -3.98 -1.40
N GLY A 256 25.27 -5.12 -1.22
CA GLY A 256 24.79 -5.55 0.10
C GLY A 256 23.45 -4.92 0.52
N CYS A 257 22.65 -4.40 -0.41
CA CYS A 257 21.28 -4.01 -0.14
C CYS A 257 20.47 -5.21 0.40
N PRO A 258 19.41 -4.97 1.20
CA PRO A 258 18.56 -6.05 1.72
C PRO A 258 18.01 -6.94 0.61
N GLU A 259 18.02 -8.24 0.86
CA GLU A 259 17.45 -9.26 -0.04
C GLU A 259 16.40 -10.07 0.71
N VAL A 260 15.38 -10.50 -0.01
CA VAL A 260 14.34 -11.39 0.53
C VAL A 260 14.64 -12.82 0.10
N ARG A 261 14.40 -13.74 1.02
CA ARG A 261 14.45 -15.19 0.80
C ARG A 261 13.28 -15.82 1.54
N ASP A 262 12.45 -16.54 0.83
CA ASP A 262 11.28 -17.25 1.37
C ASP A 262 10.28 -16.30 2.08
N GLY A 263 10.02 -15.11 1.51
CA GLY A 263 9.06 -14.11 2.03
C GLY A 263 9.56 -13.41 3.26
#